data_0753f8a4f280a6de05e9e3bc3e5696eb
#
_entry.id   0753f8a4f280a6de05e9e3bc3e5696eb
#
_cell.length_a   1.000
_cell.length_b   1.000
_cell.length_c   1.000
_cell.angle_alpha   90.00
_cell.angle_beta   90.00
_cell.angle_gamma   90.00
#
_symmetry.space_group_name_H-M   'P 1'
#
loop_
_entity.id
_entity.type
_entity.pdbx_description
1 polymer ?
#
loop_
_entity_poly.entity_id
_entity_poly.type
_entity_poly.pdbx_seq_one_letter_code
_entity_poly.pdbx_strand_id
1 'polypeptide(L)'
;LHAFVKDKDTGVEKDLNVRMIQNESLLPTLSATSVYNAISTAMDRRGQGTVKFTYTLHPKDMKQKPFTRTNMYWSSTDIAERSVDEIYQIVKLLEQNRFESYALRNISMDMEVTQERNTAKILDASASPVVVSPGDTIYVRARLQPWRGEVFYKDLSFDVPEDQPLGNMVLEVRGGGVVPLPYLLQQQKYNLTEEILSRLRSYKNFDDLHGKLMKEDQNNQVVVEIIDPDVS
;
A
#
# COMPACT_ATOMS: atom_id res chain seq x y z
N LEU A 1 7.53 3.04 -19.88
CA LEU A 1 7.85 2.68 -18.51
C LEU A 1 9.35 2.56 -18.37
N HIS A 2 9.90 3.13 -17.32
CA HIS A 2 11.29 3.04 -16.89
C HIS A 2 11.34 2.39 -15.51
N ALA A 3 12.11 1.34 -15.34
CA ALA A 3 12.26 0.62 -14.08
C ALA A 3 13.74 0.44 -13.75
N PHE A 4 14.15 0.96 -12.60
CA PHE A 4 15.44 0.69 -11.99
C PHE A 4 15.27 -0.32 -10.85
N VAL A 5 16.07 -1.36 -10.85
CA VAL A 5 16.07 -2.41 -9.82
C VAL A 5 17.46 -2.65 -9.32
N LYS A 6 17.64 -2.62 -8.01
CA LYS A 6 18.86 -2.97 -7.31
C LYS A 6 18.66 -4.19 -6.42
N ASP A 7 19.41 -5.25 -6.69
CA ASP A 7 19.54 -6.37 -5.77
C ASP A 7 20.62 -6.03 -4.71
N LYS A 8 20.21 -5.90 -3.47
CA LYS A 8 21.09 -5.51 -2.35
C LYS A 8 22.03 -6.64 -1.91
N ASP A 9 21.69 -7.88 -2.20
CA ASP A 9 22.49 -9.04 -1.80
C ASP A 9 23.68 -9.25 -2.73
N THR A 10 23.47 -9.01 -4.02
CA THR A 10 24.49 -9.22 -5.07
C THR A 10 25.10 -7.92 -5.59
N GLY A 11 24.46 -6.77 -5.32
CA GLY A 11 24.84 -5.47 -5.87
C GLY A 11 24.48 -5.30 -7.36
N VAL A 12 23.77 -6.24 -7.96
CA VAL A 12 23.31 -6.15 -9.37
C VAL A 12 22.29 -5.04 -9.49
N GLU A 13 22.53 -4.16 -10.48
CA GLU A 13 21.61 -3.09 -10.86
C GLU A 13 21.12 -3.35 -12.29
N LYS A 14 19.83 -3.16 -12.51
CA LYS A 14 19.19 -3.26 -13.82
C LYS A 14 18.40 -1.99 -14.11
N ASP A 15 18.62 -1.45 -15.29
CA ASP A 15 17.87 -0.34 -15.86
C ASP A 15 17.08 -0.84 -17.07
N LEU A 16 15.76 -0.79 -16.98
CA LEU A 16 14.85 -1.39 -17.94
C LEU A 16 13.92 -0.33 -18.52
N ASN A 17 13.91 -0.24 -19.85
CA ASN A 17 13.00 0.64 -20.57
C ASN A 17 12.01 -0.21 -21.37
N VAL A 18 10.72 -0.08 -21.03
CA VAL A 18 9.65 -0.84 -21.67
C VAL A 18 8.70 0.13 -22.40
N ARG A 19 8.48 -0.13 -23.68
CA ARG A 19 7.43 0.56 -24.46
C ARG A 19 6.13 -0.24 -24.35
N MET A 20 5.08 0.42 -23.91
CA MET A 20 3.76 -0.18 -23.76
C MET A 20 2.76 0.55 -24.66
N ILE A 21 1.78 -0.19 -25.15
CA ILE A 21 0.64 0.41 -25.84
C ILE A 21 -0.22 1.17 -24.83
N GLN A 22 -0.72 2.32 -25.27
CA GLN A 22 -1.66 3.10 -24.48
C GLN A 22 -3.08 2.58 -24.69
N ASN A 23 -3.50 1.71 -23.79
CA ASN A 23 -4.84 1.14 -23.78
C ASN A 23 -5.22 0.97 -22.31
N GLU A 24 -6.29 1.64 -21.86
CA GLU A 24 -6.75 1.64 -20.48
C GLU A 24 -7.07 0.24 -19.91
N SER A 25 -7.49 -0.69 -20.76
CA SER A 25 -7.79 -2.06 -20.36
C SER A 25 -6.53 -2.93 -20.23
N LEU A 26 -5.49 -2.66 -21.01
CA LEU A 26 -4.25 -3.46 -21.03
C LEU A 26 -3.15 -2.88 -20.12
N LEU A 27 -3.13 -1.58 -19.90
CA LEU A 27 -2.06 -0.89 -19.18
C LEU A 27 -1.85 -1.41 -17.75
N PRO A 28 -2.89 -1.72 -16.95
CA PRO A 28 -2.69 -2.32 -15.62
C PRO A 28 -1.91 -3.63 -15.68
N THR A 29 -2.30 -4.55 -16.57
CA THR A 29 -1.63 -5.85 -16.74
C THR A 29 -0.21 -5.69 -17.26
N LEU A 30 0.01 -4.82 -18.25
CA LEU A 30 1.34 -4.55 -18.80
C LEU A 30 2.27 -3.93 -17.75
N SER A 31 1.76 -3.05 -16.90
CA SER A 31 2.52 -2.46 -15.79
C SER A 31 2.93 -3.52 -14.78
N ALA A 32 2.00 -4.36 -14.34
CA ALA A 32 2.26 -5.46 -13.41
C ALA A 32 3.27 -6.47 -13.99
N THR A 33 3.11 -6.85 -15.24
CA THR A 33 4.05 -7.77 -15.93
C THR A 33 5.45 -7.16 -16.04
N SER A 34 5.55 -5.84 -16.27
CA SER A 34 6.85 -5.15 -16.33
C SER A 34 7.55 -5.14 -14.98
N VAL A 35 6.82 -4.93 -13.87
CA VAL A 35 7.36 -5.04 -12.51
C VAL A 35 7.86 -6.45 -12.23
N TYR A 36 7.03 -7.45 -12.50
CA TYR A 36 7.40 -8.85 -12.32
C TYR A 36 8.70 -9.20 -13.04
N ASN A 37 8.79 -8.85 -14.33
CA ASN A 37 9.97 -9.13 -15.15
C ASN A 37 11.20 -8.36 -14.67
N ALA A 38 11.03 -7.10 -14.24
CA ALA A 38 12.13 -6.28 -13.74
C ALA A 38 12.76 -6.90 -12.50
N ILE A 39 11.95 -7.29 -11.51
CA ILE A 39 12.42 -7.92 -10.27
C ILE A 39 13.04 -9.29 -10.58
N SER A 40 12.35 -10.14 -11.34
CA SER A 40 12.82 -11.49 -11.67
C SER A 40 14.15 -11.47 -12.44
N THR A 41 14.34 -10.49 -13.34
CA THR A 41 15.58 -10.34 -14.11
C THR A 41 16.73 -9.82 -13.23
N ALA A 42 16.47 -8.94 -12.26
CA ALA A 42 17.50 -8.40 -11.39
C ALA A 42 17.97 -9.45 -10.38
N MET A 43 17.04 -10.23 -9.82
CA MET A 43 17.35 -11.30 -8.87
C MET A 43 17.97 -12.54 -9.52
N ASP A 44 17.81 -12.72 -10.83
CA ASP A 44 18.18 -13.92 -11.59
C ASP A 44 17.65 -15.24 -10.97
N ARG A 45 16.52 -15.17 -10.30
CA ARG A 45 15.87 -16.29 -9.62
C ARG A 45 14.44 -15.93 -9.23
N ARG A 46 13.64 -16.94 -9.00
CA ARG A 46 12.37 -16.84 -8.29
C ARG A 46 12.60 -17.23 -6.83
N GLY A 47 11.93 -16.55 -5.92
CA GLY A 47 12.03 -16.96 -4.52
C GLY A 47 11.62 -15.89 -3.52
N GLN A 48 11.85 -16.24 -2.27
CA GLN A 48 11.54 -15.37 -1.13
C GLN A 48 12.35 -14.07 -1.18
N GLY A 49 11.80 -13.04 -0.60
CA GLY A 49 12.51 -11.76 -0.43
C GLY A 49 11.63 -10.64 0.06
N THR A 50 12.29 -9.52 0.30
CA THR A 50 11.66 -8.24 0.54
C THR A 50 11.97 -7.30 -0.61
N VAL A 51 10.99 -6.52 -1.05
CA VAL A 51 11.19 -5.41 -1.99
C VAL A 51 10.66 -4.12 -1.40
N LYS A 52 11.46 -3.06 -1.48
CA LYS A 52 10.99 -1.68 -1.33
C LYS A 52 10.76 -1.14 -2.73
N PHE A 53 9.55 -0.71 -3.00
CA PHE A 53 9.08 -0.33 -4.32
C PHE A 53 8.50 1.08 -4.30
N THR A 54 9.15 1.99 -5.04
CA THR A 54 8.64 3.34 -5.28
C THR A 54 8.29 3.47 -6.75
N TYR A 55 7.09 3.96 -7.05
CA TYR A 55 6.69 4.23 -8.42
C TYR A 55 5.99 5.57 -8.55
N THR A 56 6.15 6.18 -9.71
CA THR A 56 5.50 7.43 -10.08
C THR A 56 4.79 7.27 -11.42
N LEU A 57 3.50 7.52 -11.41
CA LEU A 57 2.65 7.56 -12.59
C LEU A 57 2.60 9.01 -13.08
N HIS A 58 3.09 9.25 -14.29
CA HIS A 58 3.16 10.57 -14.90
C HIS A 58 2.01 10.74 -15.90
N PRO A 59 1.04 11.64 -15.63
CA PRO A 59 -0.06 11.88 -16.56
C PRO A 59 0.42 12.56 -17.84
N LYS A 60 -0.34 12.43 -18.92
CA LYS A 60 -0.14 13.14 -20.18
C LYS A 60 -0.40 14.62 -20.04
N ASP A 61 -1.50 14.96 -19.37
CA ASP A 61 -1.82 16.35 -19.09
C ASP A 61 -0.90 16.87 -17.98
N MET A 62 -0.04 17.81 -18.33
CA MET A 62 0.91 18.44 -17.41
C MET A 62 0.26 19.27 -16.30
N LYS A 63 -1.04 19.54 -16.40
CA LYS A 63 -1.81 20.21 -15.33
C LYS A 63 -2.21 19.26 -14.22
N GLN A 64 -2.30 17.98 -14.53
CA GLN A 64 -2.61 16.93 -13.55
C GLN A 64 -1.37 16.57 -12.72
N LYS A 65 -1.59 16.26 -11.44
CA LYS A 65 -0.51 15.90 -10.53
C LYS A 65 -0.03 14.48 -10.78
N PRO A 66 1.29 14.21 -10.79
CA PRO A 66 1.82 12.86 -10.77
C PRO A 66 1.33 12.12 -9.52
N PHE A 67 1.14 10.82 -9.65
CA PHE A 67 0.85 9.94 -8.53
C PHE A 67 2.12 9.19 -8.13
N THR A 68 2.62 9.41 -6.91
CA THR A 68 3.82 8.73 -6.40
C THR A 68 3.46 7.92 -5.17
N ARG A 69 3.90 6.66 -5.14
CA ARG A 69 3.70 5.78 -4.00
C ARG A 69 4.96 4.97 -3.71
N THR A 70 5.21 4.78 -2.43
CA THR A 70 6.24 3.86 -1.93
C THR A 70 5.56 2.81 -1.06
N ASN A 71 5.93 1.55 -1.25
CA ASN A 71 5.47 0.47 -0.38
C ASN A 71 6.57 -0.59 -0.21
N MET A 72 6.36 -1.52 0.71
CA MET A 72 7.29 -2.59 1.02
C MET A 72 6.55 -3.93 1.06
N TYR A 73 7.09 -4.94 0.40
CA TYR A 73 6.48 -6.26 0.33
C TYR A 73 7.46 -7.32 0.79
N TRP A 74 6.91 -8.36 1.40
CA TRP A 74 7.61 -9.60 1.74
C TRP A 74 6.85 -10.78 1.16
N SER A 75 7.58 -11.73 0.62
CA SER A 75 7.04 -13.04 0.24
C SER A 75 7.99 -14.14 0.67
N SER A 76 7.44 -15.25 1.18
CA SER A 76 8.19 -16.47 1.46
C SER A 76 8.32 -17.38 0.24
N THR A 77 7.65 -17.06 -0.87
CA THR A 77 7.60 -17.87 -2.10
C THR A 77 8.15 -17.13 -3.31
N ASP A 78 7.46 -16.11 -3.79
CA ASP A 78 7.86 -15.30 -4.94
C ASP A 78 7.60 -13.81 -4.63
N ILE A 79 8.67 -13.04 -4.46
CA ILE A 79 8.58 -11.61 -4.17
C ILE A 79 8.16 -10.81 -5.41
N ALA A 80 8.54 -11.24 -6.61
CA ALA A 80 8.13 -10.57 -7.83
C ALA A 80 6.62 -10.66 -8.04
N GLU A 81 6.03 -11.85 -7.81
CA GLU A 81 4.58 -12.05 -7.86
C GLU A 81 3.85 -11.20 -6.81
N ARG A 82 4.36 -11.17 -5.57
CA ARG A 82 3.74 -10.40 -4.48
C ARG A 82 3.73 -8.88 -4.73
N SER A 83 4.66 -8.38 -5.53
CA SER A 83 4.87 -6.94 -5.73
C SER A 83 3.97 -6.30 -6.78
N VAL A 84 3.20 -7.09 -7.54
CA VAL A 84 2.45 -6.59 -8.70
C VAL A 84 1.03 -6.12 -8.39
N ASP A 85 0.45 -6.59 -7.29
CA ASP A 85 -0.98 -6.39 -7.00
C ASP A 85 -1.34 -4.91 -6.86
N GLU A 86 -0.56 -4.16 -6.08
CA GLU A 86 -0.86 -2.75 -5.81
C GLU A 86 -0.79 -1.91 -7.08
N ILE A 87 0.29 -2.05 -7.87
CA ILE A 87 0.42 -1.24 -9.09
C ILE A 87 -0.66 -1.56 -10.11
N TYR A 88 -1.05 -2.84 -10.22
CA TYR A 88 -2.19 -3.24 -11.06
C TYR A 88 -3.46 -2.50 -10.64
N GLN A 89 -3.79 -2.53 -9.35
CA GLN A 89 -5.00 -1.89 -8.81
C GLN A 89 -4.95 -0.37 -8.98
N ILE A 90 -3.84 0.27 -8.64
CA ILE A 90 -3.69 1.73 -8.72
C ILE A 90 -3.79 2.21 -10.17
N VAL A 91 -3.08 1.57 -11.10
CA VAL A 91 -3.16 1.93 -12.52
C VAL A 91 -4.60 1.75 -13.03
N LYS A 92 -5.26 0.65 -12.66
CA LYS A 92 -6.65 0.40 -13.04
C LYS A 92 -7.62 1.44 -12.46
N LEU A 93 -7.48 1.80 -11.19
CA LEU A 93 -8.34 2.80 -10.55
C LEU A 93 -8.16 4.19 -11.18
N LEU A 94 -6.93 4.58 -11.51
CA LEU A 94 -6.65 5.88 -12.12
C LEU A 94 -7.05 5.96 -13.59
N GLU A 95 -6.79 4.92 -14.39
CA GLU A 95 -7.13 4.90 -15.81
C GLU A 95 -8.65 4.72 -16.06
N GLN A 96 -9.33 3.96 -15.19
CA GLN A 96 -10.75 3.63 -15.34
C GLN A 96 -11.67 4.46 -14.41
N ASN A 97 -11.16 5.55 -13.82
CA ASN A 97 -11.99 6.40 -13.01
C ASN A 97 -13.08 7.09 -13.86
N ARG A 98 -14.21 7.42 -13.21
CA ARG A 98 -15.38 8.01 -13.87
C ARG A 98 -15.38 9.55 -13.90
N PHE A 99 -14.38 10.18 -13.29
CA PHE A 99 -14.39 11.62 -13.04
C PHE A 99 -13.72 12.40 -14.15
N GLU A 100 -12.50 12.00 -14.53
CA GLU A 100 -11.73 12.64 -15.60
C GLU A 100 -10.72 11.68 -16.21
N SER A 101 -10.27 11.96 -17.43
CA SER A 101 -9.24 11.16 -18.07
C SER A 101 -7.88 11.37 -17.39
N TYR A 102 -7.28 10.31 -16.89
CA TYR A 102 -5.93 10.29 -16.33
C TYR A 102 -5.01 9.40 -17.17
N ALA A 103 -4.90 9.74 -18.45
CA ALA A 103 -4.06 8.98 -19.37
C ALA A 103 -2.57 9.11 -19.01
N LEU A 104 -1.86 8.00 -18.90
CA LEU A 104 -0.45 7.97 -18.51
C LEU A 104 0.47 8.27 -19.71
N ARG A 105 1.47 9.13 -19.49
CA ARG A 105 2.58 9.37 -20.40
C ARG A 105 3.76 8.45 -20.12
N ASN A 106 4.08 8.27 -18.85
CA ASN A 106 5.19 7.46 -18.38
C ASN A 106 4.92 6.88 -16.99
N ILE A 107 5.58 5.78 -16.69
CA ILE A 107 5.67 5.19 -15.35
C ILE A 107 7.15 5.04 -15.02
N SER A 108 7.58 5.64 -13.91
CA SER A 108 8.93 5.50 -13.36
C SER A 108 8.88 4.61 -12.14
N MET A 109 9.82 3.69 -12.01
CA MET A 109 9.87 2.71 -10.92
C MET A 109 11.30 2.61 -10.37
N ASP A 110 11.41 2.59 -9.06
CA ASP A 110 12.65 2.35 -8.32
C ASP A 110 12.41 1.24 -7.31
N MET A 111 13.21 0.18 -7.37
CA MET A 111 13.02 -1.02 -6.57
C MET A 111 14.34 -1.48 -5.94
N GLU A 112 14.32 -1.67 -4.63
CA GLU A 112 15.39 -2.34 -3.89
C GLU A 112 14.91 -3.71 -3.44
N VAL A 113 15.62 -4.76 -3.83
CA VAL A 113 15.26 -6.16 -3.54
C VAL A 113 16.33 -6.80 -2.67
N THR A 114 15.93 -7.65 -1.72
CA THR A 114 16.82 -8.48 -0.91
C THR A 114 16.15 -9.81 -0.57
N GLN A 115 16.94 -10.86 -0.30
CA GLN A 115 16.46 -12.14 0.20
C GLN A 115 16.04 -12.06 1.67
N GLU A 116 16.51 -11.06 2.39
CA GLU A 116 16.23 -10.91 3.80
C GLU A 116 14.73 -10.69 4.06
N ARG A 117 14.27 -11.26 5.15
CA ARG A 117 12.93 -11.02 5.65
C ARG A 117 12.88 -9.77 6.53
N ASN A 118 12.48 -8.64 5.94
CA ASN A 118 12.34 -7.37 6.64
C ASN A 118 10.87 -7.17 7.09
N THR A 119 10.45 -7.96 8.05
CA THR A 119 9.10 -7.89 8.65
C THR A 119 9.19 -7.76 10.15
N ALA A 120 8.20 -7.13 10.75
CA ALA A 120 8.01 -7.13 12.19
C ALA A 120 6.59 -7.58 12.55
N LYS A 121 6.44 -8.18 13.74
CA LYS A 121 5.16 -8.55 14.33
C LYS A 121 4.82 -7.57 15.44
N ILE A 122 3.59 -7.08 15.48
CA ILE A 122 3.05 -6.38 16.65
C ILE A 122 2.72 -7.45 17.68
N LEU A 123 3.36 -7.39 18.84
CA LEU A 123 3.15 -8.35 19.94
C LEU A 123 1.95 -7.92 20.77
N ASP A 124 1.92 -6.64 21.13
CA ASP A 124 0.85 -5.97 21.86
C ASP A 124 0.95 -4.45 21.67
N ALA A 125 -0.08 -3.75 22.13
CA ALA A 125 -0.10 -2.30 22.20
C ALA A 125 -0.87 -1.84 23.44
N SER A 126 -0.48 -0.68 23.96
CA SER A 126 -1.15 0.00 25.08
C SER A 126 -1.47 1.42 24.69
N ALA A 127 -2.61 1.94 25.15
CA ALA A 127 -3.05 3.31 24.90
C ALA A 127 -3.25 4.08 26.20
N SER A 128 -2.91 5.37 26.21
CA SER A 128 -3.09 6.27 27.35
C SER A 128 -3.29 7.71 26.86
N PRO A 129 -4.22 8.48 27.46
CA PRO A 129 -5.17 8.08 28.49
C PRO A 129 -6.27 7.14 27.94
N VAL A 130 -6.95 6.38 28.82
CA VAL A 130 -8.05 5.46 28.46
C VAL A 130 -9.42 6.12 28.48
N VAL A 131 -9.53 7.32 29.03
CA VAL A 131 -10.74 8.15 29.01
C VAL A 131 -10.36 9.47 28.37
N VAL A 132 -11.05 9.81 27.30
CA VAL A 132 -10.77 10.97 26.45
C VAL A 132 -12.07 11.60 25.98
N SER A 133 -11.97 12.85 25.56
CA SER A 133 -13.04 13.59 24.88
C SER A 133 -12.76 13.64 23.38
N PRO A 134 -13.78 13.86 22.52
CA PRO A 134 -13.55 14.23 21.12
C PRO A 134 -12.56 15.38 20.99
N GLY A 135 -11.59 15.27 20.09
CA GLY A 135 -10.51 16.23 19.91
C GLY A 135 -9.26 15.99 20.75
N ASP A 136 -9.31 15.10 21.75
CA ASP A 136 -8.13 14.77 22.57
C ASP A 136 -7.15 13.87 21.80
N THR A 137 -5.89 13.85 22.25
CA THR A 137 -4.85 12.96 21.70
C THR A 137 -4.62 11.76 22.61
N ILE A 138 -4.62 10.56 22.05
CA ILE A 138 -4.26 9.30 22.70
C ILE A 138 -2.83 8.94 22.28
N TYR A 139 -1.99 8.58 23.24
CA TYR A 139 -0.66 8.04 22.97
C TYR A 139 -0.72 6.52 22.99
N VAL A 140 -0.22 5.91 21.92
CA VAL A 140 -0.22 4.46 21.75
C VAL A 140 1.22 3.99 21.71
N ARG A 141 1.57 3.04 22.58
CA ARG A 141 2.87 2.37 22.56
C ARG A 141 2.70 0.95 22.05
N ALA A 142 3.23 0.68 20.86
CA ALA A 142 3.24 -0.64 20.26
C ALA A 142 4.57 -1.34 20.54
N ARG A 143 4.51 -2.62 20.93
CA ARG A 143 5.66 -3.50 21.11
C ARG A 143 5.81 -4.37 19.87
N LEU A 144 6.95 -4.24 19.21
CA LEU A 144 7.25 -4.87 17.92
C LEU A 144 8.44 -5.81 18.02
N GLN A 145 8.36 -6.92 17.30
CA GLN A 145 9.48 -7.85 17.15
C GLN A 145 9.80 -8.05 15.66
N PRO A 146 10.98 -7.60 15.20
CA PRO A 146 11.48 -7.92 13.87
C PRO A 146 11.72 -9.43 13.73
N TRP A 147 11.69 -9.91 12.51
CA TRP A 147 12.06 -11.30 12.24
C TRP A 147 13.50 -11.57 12.71
N ARG A 148 13.67 -12.47 13.70
CA ARG A 148 14.96 -12.81 14.31
C ARG A 148 15.70 -11.62 14.95
N GLY A 149 14.97 -10.51 15.25
CA GLY A 149 15.52 -9.32 15.90
C GLY A 149 15.04 -9.16 17.34
N GLU A 150 15.62 -8.18 18.01
CA GLU A 150 15.22 -7.80 19.37
C GLU A 150 13.93 -7.02 19.38
N VAL A 151 13.15 -7.18 20.44
CA VAL A 151 11.91 -6.42 20.65
C VAL A 151 12.24 -4.94 20.82
N PHE A 152 11.47 -4.08 20.17
CA PHE A 152 11.52 -2.64 20.35
C PHE A 152 10.12 -2.03 20.50
N TYR A 153 10.07 -0.79 20.97
CA TYR A 153 8.82 -0.06 21.15
C TYR A 153 8.72 1.07 20.13
N LYS A 154 7.50 1.30 19.66
CA LYS A 154 7.17 2.44 18.81
C LYS A 154 6.04 3.22 19.47
N ASP A 155 6.30 4.50 19.73
CA ASP A 155 5.32 5.43 20.23
C ASP A 155 4.61 6.12 19.06
N LEU A 156 3.30 6.22 19.14
CA LEU A 156 2.39 6.80 18.16
C LEU A 156 1.45 7.76 18.87
N SER A 157 0.93 8.75 18.17
CA SER A 157 -0.19 9.59 18.63
C SER A 157 -1.39 9.37 17.73
N PHE A 158 -2.57 9.38 18.33
CA PHE A 158 -3.84 9.27 17.61
C PHE A 158 -4.77 10.37 18.10
N ASP A 159 -5.19 11.25 17.21
CA ASP A 159 -6.13 12.32 17.53
C ASP A 159 -7.55 11.81 17.35
N VAL A 160 -8.32 11.84 18.44
CA VAL A 160 -9.73 11.44 18.44
C VAL A 160 -10.52 12.44 17.59
N PRO A 161 -11.29 12.02 16.58
CA PRO A 161 -12.09 12.92 15.78
C PRO A 161 -12.99 13.82 16.63
N GLU A 162 -13.14 15.09 16.25
CA GLU A 162 -14.00 16.06 16.95
C GLU A 162 -15.48 15.64 16.93
N ASP A 163 -15.89 14.89 15.92
CA ASP A 163 -17.25 14.36 15.72
C ASP A 163 -17.43 12.94 16.25
N GLN A 164 -16.45 12.40 16.99
CA GLN A 164 -16.55 11.07 17.59
C GLN A 164 -17.71 10.99 18.57
N PRO A 165 -18.67 10.06 18.40
CA PRO A 165 -19.74 9.86 19.35
C PRO A 165 -19.23 9.49 20.74
N LEU A 166 -19.92 9.99 21.78
CA LEU A 166 -19.61 9.61 23.17
C LEU A 166 -19.96 8.16 23.42
N GLY A 167 -19.10 7.45 24.13
CA GLY A 167 -19.29 6.05 24.50
C GLY A 167 -18.00 5.26 24.47
N ASN A 168 -18.13 3.93 24.46
CA ASN A 168 -16.99 3.05 24.30
C ASN A 168 -16.52 3.07 22.83
N MET A 169 -15.21 3.21 22.63
CA MET A 169 -14.59 3.04 21.32
C MET A 169 -13.53 1.96 21.37
N VAL A 170 -13.28 1.32 20.26
CA VAL A 170 -12.24 0.32 20.12
C VAL A 170 -11.15 0.88 19.18
N LEU A 171 -9.91 0.89 19.68
CA LEU A 171 -8.75 1.22 18.87
C LEU A 171 -8.13 -0.07 18.32
N GLU A 172 -8.05 -0.19 17.02
CA GLU A 172 -7.26 -1.22 16.36
C GLU A 172 -5.83 -0.71 16.13
N VAL A 173 -4.84 -1.52 16.51
CA VAL A 173 -3.43 -1.28 16.22
C VAL A 173 -2.94 -2.41 15.33
N ARG A 174 -2.69 -2.11 14.07
CA ARG A 174 -2.33 -3.09 13.05
C ARG A 174 -1.16 -2.67 12.18
N GLY A 175 -0.61 -3.61 11.41
CA GLY A 175 0.28 -3.27 10.30
C GLY A 175 -0.50 -2.69 9.12
N GLY A 176 0.05 -1.71 8.41
CA GLY A 176 -0.62 -1.06 7.28
C GLY A 176 -0.93 -2.00 6.11
N GLY A 177 -0.20 -3.14 5.98
CA GLY A 177 -0.49 -4.17 4.99
C GLY A 177 -1.54 -5.20 5.43
N VAL A 178 -2.09 -5.07 6.64
CA VAL A 178 -3.15 -5.93 7.16
C VAL A 178 -4.49 -5.27 6.88
N VAL A 179 -5.40 -6.01 6.27
CA VAL A 179 -6.76 -5.52 6.02
C VAL A 179 -7.47 -5.35 7.36
N PRO A 180 -8.10 -4.19 7.64
CA PRO A 180 -8.86 -3.98 8.87
C PRO A 180 -9.92 -5.05 9.10
N LEU A 181 -10.12 -5.45 10.34
CA LEU A 181 -11.04 -6.55 10.71
C LEU A 181 -12.46 -6.41 10.11
N PRO A 182 -13.10 -5.22 10.12
CA PRO A 182 -14.43 -5.05 9.52
C PRO A 182 -14.47 -5.41 8.04
N TYR A 183 -13.39 -5.11 7.30
CA TYR A 183 -13.30 -5.41 5.86
C TYR A 183 -13.03 -6.88 5.57
N LEU A 184 -12.30 -7.59 6.45
CA LEU A 184 -12.07 -9.03 6.31
C LEU A 184 -13.39 -9.82 6.31
N LEU A 185 -14.36 -9.38 7.10
CA LEU A 185 -15.69 -10.00 7.17
C LEU A 185 -16.52 -9.74 5.91
N GLN A 186 -16.25 -8.65 5.19
CA GLN A 186 -16.92 -8.30 3.95
C GLN A 186 -16.29 -8.94 2.71
N GLN A 187 -14.95 -9.14 2.70
CA GLN A 187 -14.21 -9.70 1.56
C GLN A 187 -14.63 -11.12 1.15
N GLN A 188 -15.21 -11.89 2.05
CA GLN A 188 -15.73 -13.22 1.72
C GLN A 188 -16.90 -13.19 0.70
N LYS A 189 -17.44 -12.02 0.36
CA LYS A 189 -18.62 -11.86 -0.51
C LYS A 189 -18.31 -11.29 -1.91
N TYR A 190 -17.12 -10.71 -2.15
CA TYR A 190 -16.86 -9.97 -3.39
C TYR A 190 -15.62 -10.46 -4.14
N ASN A 191 -15.71 -10.49 -5.48
CA ASN A 191 -14.55 -10.69 -6.33
C ASN A 191 -13.77 -9.37 -6.54
N LEU A 192 -12.53 -9.44 -7.04
CA LEU A 192 -11.64 -8.28 -7.23
C LEU A 192 -12.27 -7.17 -8.09
N THR A 193 -13.09 -7.52 -9.08
CA THR A 193 -13.76 -6.55 -9.96
C THR A 193 -14.82 -5.75 -9.18
N GLU A 194 -15.61 -6.42 -8.36
CA GLU A 194 -16.64 -5.77 -7.53
C GLU A 194 -16.02 -4.90 -6.46
N GLU A 195 -14.89 -5.31 -5.86
CA GLU A 195 -14.13 -4.49 -4.92
C GLU A 195 -13.64 -3.18 -5.58
N ILE A 196 -13.04 -3.25 -6.76
CA ILE A 196 -12.59 -2.07 -7.50
C ILE A 196 -13.77 -1.17 -7.84
N LEU A 197 -14.88 -1.72 -8.31
CA LEU A 197 -16.09 -0.94 -8.62
C LEU A 197 -16.69 -0.28 -7.37
N SER A 198 -16.71 -0.98 -6.25
CA SER A 198 -17.14 -0.45 -4.96
C SER A 198 -16.25 0.71 -4.52
N ARG A 199 -14.93 0.54 -4.59
CA ARG A 199 -13.95 1.60 -4.30
C ARG A 199 -14.18 2.82 -5.20
N LEU A 200 -14.33 2.63 -6.52
CA LEU A 200 -14.59 3.74 -7.45
C LEU A 200 -15.88 4.50 -7.12
N ARG A 201 -16.90 3.82 -6.60
CA ARG A 201 -18.18 4.46 -6.19
C ARG A 201 -18.02 5.29 -4.90
N SER A 202 -17.09 4.96 -4.04
CA SER A 202 -16.88 5.64 -2.74
C SER A 202 -16.23 7.02 -2.86
N TYR A 203 -15.56 7.31 -3.98
CA TYR A 203 -14.90 8.59 -4.21
C TYR A 203 -15.88 9.66 -4.74
N LYS A 204 -15.67 10.91 -4.29
CA LYS A 204 -16.53 12.06 -4.65
C LYS A 204 -16.14 12.71 -5.99
N ASN A 205 -14.84 12.81 -6.25
CA ASN A 205 -14.23 13.39 -7.44
C ASN A 205 -12.82 12.85 -7.62
N PHE A 206 -12.09 13.30 -8.66
CA PHE A 206 -10.74 12.83 -8.94
C PHE A 206 -9.73 13.24 -7.85
N ASP A 207 -9.81 14.45 -7.34
CA ASP A 207 -8.90 14.89 -6.25
C ASP A 207 -9.07 14.04 -4.99
N ASP A 208 -10.31 13.67 -4.65
CA ASP A 208 -10.62 12.76 -3.54
C ASP A 208 -10.05 11.36 -3.79
N LEU A 209 -10.24 10.81 -4.99
CA LEU A 209 -9.63 9.55 -5.42
C LEU A 209 -8.11 9.58 -5.29
N HIS A 210 -7.47 10.55 -5.97
CA HIS A 210 -6.02 10.70 -6.01
C HIS A 210 -5.44 10.92 -4.61
N GLY A 211 -6.05 11.81 -3.82
CA GLY A 211 -5.61 12.12 -2.47
C GLY A 211 -5.73 10.95 -1.50
N LYS A 212 -6.81 10.18 -1.57
CA LYS A 212 -6.99 8.98 -0.72
C LYS A 212 -6.04 7.86 -1.10
N LEU A 213 -5.86 7.59 -2.40
CA LEU A 213 -4.89 6.58 -2.85
C LEU A 213 -3.44 6.94 -2.45
N MET A 214 -3.08 8.24 -2.50
CA MET A 214 -1.77 8.70 -2.04
C MET A 214 -1.54 8.50 -0.54
N LYS A 215 -2.61 8.53 0.26
CA LYS A 215 -2.57 8.43 1.72
C LYS A 215 -2.85 7.03 2.25
N GLU A 216 -3.08 6.06 1.37
CA GLU A 216 -3.27 4.67 1.81
C GLU A 216 -2.07 4.19 2.63
N ASP A 217 -2.35 3.41 3.66
CA ASP A 217 -1.32 2.85 4.55
C ASP A 217 -0.29 2.05 3.77
N GLN A 218 0.97 2.16 4.18
CA GLN A 218 2.06 1.35 3.63
C GLN A 218 2.25 0.09 4.48
N ASN A 219 2.65 -1.00 3.86
CA ASN A 219 2.82 -2.30 4.53
C ASN A 219 3.80 -2.27 5.71
N ASN A 220 4.75 -1.33 5.69
CA ASN A 220 5.77 -1.17 6.73
C ASN A 220 5.41 -0.12 7.79
N GLN A 221 4.15 0.30 7.87
CA GLN A 221 3.63 1.22 8.88
C GLN A 221 2.90 0.46 9.99
N VAL A 222 2.87 1.07 11.18
CA VAL A 222 1.93 0.74 12.24
C VAL A 222 0.81 1.77 12.19
N VAL A 223 -0.41 1.29 12.08
CA VAL A 223 -1.63 2.10 11.94
C VAL A 223 -2.45 1.98 13.21
N VAL A 224 -3.00 3.11 13.65
CA VAL A 224 -3.96 3.18 14.75
C VAL A 224 -5.24 3.78 14.19
N GLU A 225 -6.34 3.08 14.35
CA GLU A 225 -7.65 3.55 13.89
C GLU A 225 -8.77 3.16 14.84
N ILE A 226 -9.86 3.93 14.83
CA ILE A 226 -11.10 3.56 15.53
C ILE A 226 -11.86 2.57 14.64
N ILE A 227 -12.26 1.45 15.21
CA ILE A 227 -13.19 0.52 14.59
C ILE A 227 -14.56 0.62 15.28
N ASP A 228 -15.62 0.60 14.46
CA ASP A 228 -16.98 0.58 14.98
C ASP A 228 -17.24 -0.79 15.65
N PRO A 229 -17.55 -0.82 16.95
CA PRO A 229 -17.81 -2.06 17.65
C PRO A 229 -19.08 -2.79 17.17
N ASP A 230 -19.98 -2.08 16.46
CA ASP A 230 -21.26 -2.65 15.99
C ASP A 230 -21.16 -3.32 14.63
N VAL A 231 -19.97 -3.36 14.00
CA VAL A 231 -19.70 -4.12 12.78
C VAL A 231 -19.32 -5.57 13.15
N SER A 232 -20.21 -6.29 13.76
CA SER A 232 -20.07 -7.74 14.06
C SER A 232 -21.05 -8.57 13.23
#